data_e13b53abd8cae0928fb2cf40e23a070f
#
_entry.id   e13b53abd8cae0928fb2cf40e23a070f
#
_cell.length_a   1.000
_cell.length_b   1.000
_cell.length_c   1.000
_cell.angle_alpha   90.00
_cell.angle_beta   90.00
_cell.angle_gamma   90.00
#
_symmetry.space_group_name_H-M   'P 1'
#
loop_
_entity.id
_entity.type
_entity.pdbx_description
1 polymer ?
#
loop_
_entity_poly.entity_id
_entity_poly.type
_entity_poly.pdbx_seq_one_letter_code
_entity_poly.pdbx_strand_id
1 'polypeptide(L)'
;MAARPQLKITSPAYEVGGSLFVQQCASMLEIEDQAGDVRTLFALLDGTRTVAELDHEFHEQRPASSFDVTAAVTQLDDSGLLVDAAATTALDDYEQERWKRNLGFFETYASLSRSKYDMQERLRECKVALLGVGGVGTHVSFDLMGLGVRDLRLVEFDKVELSNLNRQILYTEGDIGQRKLDLAVRRLRDYAPRANISGMDLRLTSADDVLAAVADRDFVICTADRPKAHVVQWVNDACVRSQVPFISGGVQTQRSVAYLIVPGVTGCVECWGRCNADDEESQALRKQIEERHAEEAGIGPDMAAFGAMVSVLTALIVTEFVRYVTRISEPIALGRLIETHFNDMIAREAETWDRRPDCPICSDVEVKGAG
;
A
#
# COMPACT_ATOMS: atom_id res chain seq x y z
N MET A 1 -26.79 -5.13 10.83
CA MET A 1 -27.03 -5.76 12.17
C MET A 1 -26.40 -4.86 13.21
N ALA A 2 -26.86 -4.91 14.48
CA ALA A 2 -26.17 -4.17 15.55
C ALA A 2 -24.81 -4.80 15.82
N ALA A 3 -23.79 -3.97 16.04
CA ALA A 3 -22.43 -4.42 16.33
C ALA A 3 -22.38 -5.24 17.65
N ARG A 4 -21.54 -6.24 17.68
CA ARG A 4 -21.25 -7.08 18.86
C ARG A 4 -19.81 -6.85 19.30
N PRO A 5 -19.58 -5.95 20.26
CA PRO A 5 -18.25 -5.57 20.69
C PRO A 5 -17.47 -6.75 21.28
N GLN A 6 -16.23 -6.91 20.82
CA GLN A 6 -15.27 -7.88 21.31
C GLN A 6 -13.90 -7.20 21.49
N LEU A 7 -13.21 -7.51 22.58
CA LEU A 7 -11.82 -7.10 22.76
C LEU A 7 -10.93 -7.76 21.70
N LYS A 8 -10.03 -6.98 21.11
CA LYS A 8 -9.07 -7.50 20.13
C LYS A 8 -8.15 -8.55 20.75
N ILE A 9 -7.95 -9.66 20.06
CA ILE A 9 -6.97 -10.68 20.46
C ILE A 9 -5.56 -10.11 20.52
N THR A 10 -5.28 -9.10 19.71
CA THR A 10 -4.00 -8.40 19.66
C THR A 10 -3.76 -7.43 20.82
N SER A 11 -4.76 -7.23 21.68
CA SER A 11 -4.73 -6.29 22.82
C SER A 11 -5.09 -7.03 24.14
N PRO A 12 -4.27 -7.99 24.59
CA PRO A 12 -4.54 -8.70 25.84
C PRO A 12 -4.51 -7.74 27.04
N ALA A 13 -5.41 -7.97 27.99
CA ALA A 13 -5.54 -7.19 29.22
C ALA A 13 -5.07 -8.01 30.42
N TYR A 14 -4.38 -7.34 31.35
CA TYR A 14 -3.83 -7.93 32.57
C TYR A 14 -4.27 -7.12 33.78
N GLU A 15 -4.70 -7.79 34.86
CA GLU A 15 -5.02 -7.14 36.11
C GLU A 15 -3.80 -7.09 37.03
N VAL A 16 -3.43 -5.88 37.47
CA VAL A 16 -2.36 -5.67 38.45
C VAL A 16 -2.73 -4.52 39.39
N GLY A 17 -2.75 -4.78 40.71
CA GLY A 17 -2.86 -3.73 41.73
C GLY A 17 -4.16 -2.90 41.72
N GLY A 18 -5.24 -3.40 41.11
CA GLY A 18 -6.52 -2.68 40.99
C GLY A 18 -6.65 -1.85 39.73
N SER A 19 -5.69 -1.95 38.82
CA SER A 19 -5.72 -1.39 37.47
C SER A 19 -5.73 -2.51 36.44
N LEU A 20 -6.28 -2.22 35.25
CA LEU A 20 -6.17 -3.06 34.05
C LEU A 20 -5.10 -2.50 33.14
N PHE A 21 -4.18 -3.34 32.71
CA PHE A 21 -3.11 -3.01 31.76
C PHE A 21 -3.43 -3.67 30.42
N VAL A 22 -3.72 -2.88 29.40
CA VAL A 22 -4.04 -3.37 28.06
C VAL A 22 -2.84 -3.15 27.15
N GLN A 23 -2.32 -4.23 26.58
CA GLN A 23 -1.20 -4.14 25.63
C GLN A 23 -1.69 -3.62 24.29
N GLN A 24 -1.02 -2.59 23.75
CA GLN A 24 -1.24 -2.06 22.40
C GLN A 24 0.10 -1.95 21.68
N CYS A 25 0.37 -2.82 20.70
CA CYS A 25 1.65 -2.83 19.97
C CYS A 25 2.87 -2.75 20.92
N ALA A 26 3.56 -1.60 20.95
CA ALA A 26 4.73 -1.36 21.80
C ALA A 26 4.42 -0.57 23.08
N SER A 27 3.14 -0.25 23.34
CA SER A 27 2.70 0.55 24.50
C SER A 27 1.77 -0.28 25.41
N MET A 28 1.60 0.22 26.63
CA MET A 28 0.68 -0.33 27.61
C MET A 28 -0.26 0.79 28.04
N LEU A 29 -1.57 0.55 27.91
CA LEU A 29 -2.60 1.44 28.43
C LEU A 29 -2.96 0.98 29.84
N GLU A 30 -2.84 1.87 30.82
CA GLU A 30 -3.34 1.63 32.17
C GLU A 30 -4.75 2.23 32.33
N ILE A 31 -5.68 1.45 32.87
CA ILE A 31 -7.04 1.84 33.17
C ILE A 31 -7.27 1.60 34.67
N GLU A 32 -7.43 2.68 35.44
CA GLU A 32 -7.78 2.57 36.85
C GLU A 32 -9.18 1.95 37.02
N ASP A 33 -9.29 0.92 37.83
CA ASP A 33 -10.55 0.19 38.03
C ASP A 33 -10.73 -0.22 39.49
N GLN A 34 -10.69 0.73 40.41
CA GLN A 34 -10.87 0.45 41.85
C GLN A 34 -12.26 -0.11 42.17
N ALA A 35 -13.28 0.28 41.42
CA ALA A 35 -14.65 -0.18 41.58
C ALA A 35 -14.86 -1.57 40.97
N GLY A 36 -14.04 -2.02 40.02
CA GLY A 36 -14.19 -3.28 39.28
C GLY A 36 -15.20 -3.23 38.15
N ASP A 37 -15.64 -2.04 37.74
CA ASP A 37 -16.64 -1.85 36.69
C ASP A 37 -16.04 -2.15 35.31
N VAL A 38 -14.84 -1.66 35.03
CA VAL A 38 -14.14 -1.92 33.74
C VAL A 38 -13.82 -3.39 33.59
N ARG A 39 -13.40 -4.07 34.65
CA ARG A 39 -13.17 -5.52 34.66
C ARG A 39 -14.44 -6.30 34.30
N THR A 40 -15.56 -5.90 34.90
CA THR A 40 -16.88 -6.53 34.62
C THR A 40 -17.23 -6.33 33.13
N LEU A 41 -17.06 -5.12 32.61
CA LEU A 41 -17.29 -4.84 31.19
C LEU A 41 -16.36 -5.66 30.27
N PHE A 42 -15.05 -5.73 30.57
CA PHE A 42 -14.08 -6.50 29.79
C PHE A 42 -14.44 -7.99 29.72
N ALA A 43 -14.96 -8.58 30.83
CA ALA A 43 -15.42 -9.96 30.84
C ALA A 43 -16.66 -10.19 29.96
N LEU A 44 -17.47 -9.17 29.74
CA LEU A 44 -18.68 -9.22 28.90
C LEU A 44 -18.40 -8.92 27.43
N LEU A 45 -17.23 -8.29 27.08
CA LEU A 45 -16.82 -7.95 25.72
C LEU A 45 -16.28 -9.16 24.95
N ASP A 46 -17.07 -10.23 24.87
CA ASP A 46 -16.74 -11.49 24.22
C ASP A 46 -17.30 -11.63 22.79
N GLY A 47 -17.99 -10.60 22.30
CA GLY A 47 -18.59 -10.58 20.94
C GLY A 47 -19.93 -11.29 20.84
N THR A 48 -20.52 -11.76 21.95
CA THR A 48 -21.83 -12.46 21.95
C THR A 48 -22.99 -11.50 22.06
N ARG A 49 -22.79 -10.29 22.57
CA ARG A 49 -23.82 -9.31 22.95
C ARG A 49 -23.73 -8.04 22.14
N THR A 50 -24.86 -7.43 21.84
CA THR A 50 -24.95 -6.04 21.38
C THR A 50 -24.66 -5.07 22.52
N VAL A 51 -24.41 -3.78 22.23
CA VAL A 51 -24.17 -2.75 23.27
C VAL A 51 -25.33 -2.66 24.25
N ALA A 52 -26.57 -2.76 23.79
CA ALA A 52 -27.77 -2.75 24.66
C ALA A 52 -27.86 -3.97 25.57
N GLU A 53 -27.51 -5.17 25.06
CA GLU A 53 -27.44 -6.40 25.84
C GLU A 53 -26.29 -6.37 26.86
N LEU A 54 -25.14 -5.75 26.48
CA LEU A 54 -24.03 -5.52 27.40
C LEU A 54 -24.42 -4.61 28.56
N ASP A 55 -25.12 -3.52 28.28
CA ASP A 55 -25.57 -2.56 29.29
C ASP A 55 -26.53 -3.25 30.30
N HIS A 56 -27.50 -4.03 29.80
CA HIS A 56 -28.44 -4.79 30.62
C HIS A 56 -27.70 -5.79 31.50
N GLU A 57 -26.89 -6.67 30.92
CA GLU A 57 -26.15 -7.73 31.63
C GLU A 57 -25.19 -7.15 32.68
N PHE A 58 -24.50 -6.03 32.33
CA PHE A 58 -23.61 -5.32 33.24
C PHE A 58 -24.36 -4.86 34.50
N HIS A 59 -25.53 -4.20 34.32
CA HIS A 59 -26.31 -3.68 35.47
C HIS A 59 -27.02 -4.79 36.27
N GLU A 60 -27.28 -5.96 35.66
CA GLU A 60 -27.69 -7.16 36.44
C GLU A 60 -26.59 -7.63 37.38
N GLN A 61 -25.32 -7.63 36.91
CA GLN A 61 -24.16 -8.04 37.72
C GLN A 61 -23.73 -6.95 38.72
N ARG A 62 -24.00 -5.70 38.40
CA ARG A 62 -23.55 -4.49 39.13
C ARG A 62 -24.70 -3.50 39.39
N PRO A 63 -25.77 -3.89 40.12
CA PRO A 63 -27.00 -3.12 40.22
C PRO A 63 -26.84 -1.77 40.94
N ALA A 64 -25.76 -1.57 41.72
CA ALA A 64 -25.46 -0.32 42.42
C ALA A 64 -24.51 0.58 41.64
N SER A 65 -23.98 0.13 40.50
CA SER A 65 -23.04 0.93 39.67
C SER A 65 -23.80 1.95 38.83
N SER A 66 -23.24 3.15 38.75
CA SER A 66 -23.67 4.22 37.82
C SER A 66 -22.80 4.29 36.57
N PHE A 67 -22.07 3.24 36.28
CA PHE A 67 -21.13 3.16 35.14
C PHE A 67 -21.90 3.21 33.83
N ASP A 68 -21.49 4.11 32.95
CA ASP A 68 -22.07 4.25 31.59
C ASP A 68 -21.38 3.29 30.63
N VAL A 69 -21.98 2.13 30.42
CA VAL A 69 -21.47 1.08 29.53
C VAL A 69 -21.37 1.56 28.08
N THR A 70 -22.34 2.35 27.61
CA THR A 70 -22.35 2.85 26.23
C THR A 70 -21.19 3.83 25.99
N ALA A 71 -20.99 4.76 26.92
CA ALA A 71 -19.85 5.69 26.85
C ALA A 71 -18.50 4.95 26.93
N ALA A 72 -18.40 3.93 27.80
CA ALA A 72 -17.19 3.13 27.95
C ALA A 72 -16.87 2.32 26.67
N VAL A 73 -17.88 1.69 26.06
CA VAL A 73 -17.70 0.98 24.78
C VAL A 73 -17.23 1.93 23.68
N THR A 74 -17.81 3.13 23.60
CA THR A 74 -17.38 4.16 22.64
C THR A 74 -15.92 4.55 22.86
N GLN A 75 -15.54 4.80 24.11
CA GLN A 75 -14.16 5.17 24.45
C GLN A 75 -13.15 4.04 24.17
N LEU A 76 -13.53 2.79 24.39
CA LEU A 76 -12.70 1.63 24.09
C LEU A 76 -12.56 1.44 22.57
N ASP A 77 -13.62 1.70 21.79
CA ASP A 77 -13.55 1.66 20.32
C ASP A 77 -12.67 2.78 19.76
N ASP A 78 -12.84 4.02 20.23
CA ASP A 78 -12.00 5.16 19.89
C ASP A 78 -10.52 4.94 20.24
N SER A 79 -10.27 4.20 21.34
CA SER A 79 -8.92 3.77 21.73
C SER A 79 -8.38 2.59 20.90
N GLY A 80 -9.16 2.09 19.95
CA GLY A 80 -8.75 1.01 19.05
C GLY A 80 -8.70 -0.38 19.71
N LEU A 81 -9.44 -0.62 20.78
CA LEU A 81 -9.42 -1.89 21.55
C LEU A 81 -10.49 -2.88 21.09
N LEU A 82 -11.50 -2.43 20.36
CA LEU A 82 -12.66 -3.25 20.00
C LEU A 82 -12.69 -3.66 18.53
N VAL A 83 -13.37 -4.76 18.27
CA VAL A 83 -13.82 -5.22 16.95
C VAL A 83 -15.28 -5.61 17.01
N ASP A 84 -15.96 -5.58 15.86
CA ASP A 84 -17.29 -6.17 15.73
C ASP A 84 -17.17 -7.68 15.43
N ALA A 85 -17.54 -8.51 16.40
CA ALA A 85 -17.58 -9.98 16.22
C ALA A 85 -18.67 -10.44 15.24
N ALA A 86 -19.69 -9.60 14.96
CA ALA A 86 -20.72 -9.89 13.96
C ALA A 86 -20.33 -9.51 12.54
N ALA A 87 -19.11 -8.97 12.32
CA ALA A 87 -18.63 -8.60 10.99
C ALA A 87 -18.63 -9.81 10.06
N THR A 88 -19.26 -9.67 8.91
CA THR A 88 -19.32 -10.69 7.87
C THR A 88 -18.23 -10.48 6.83
N THR A 89 -17.92 -11.51 6.04
CA THR A 89 -16.93 -11.44 4.98
C THR A 89 -17.37 -12.25 3.75
N ALA A 90 -16.93 -11.80 2.57
CA ALA A 90 -17.02 -12.56 1.33
C ALA A 90 -15.79 -13.46 1.09
N LEU A 91 -14.84 -13.51 2.01
CA LEU A 91 -13.68 -14.40 1.93
C LEU A 91 -14.11 -15.83 2.29
N ASP A 92 -13.79 -16.80 1.44
CA ASP A 92 -13.99 -18.21 1.74
C ASP A 92 -12.97 -18.75 2.78
N ASP A 93 -13.17 -19.97 3.27
CA ASP A 93 -12.30 -20.58 4.29
C ASP A 93 -10.83 -20.66 3.87
N TYR A 94 -10.58 -20.95 2.58
CA TYR A 94 -9.23 -20.97 2.03
C TYR A 94 -8.58 -19.59 2.09
N GLU A 95 -9.30 -18.53 1.73
CA GLU A 95 -8.82 -17.16 1.74
C GLU A 95 -8.57 -16.67 3.16
N GLN A 96 -9.48 -16.99 4.09
CA GLN A 96 -9.30 -16.66 5.49
C GLN A 96 -8.08 -17.34 6.10
N GLU A 97 -7.83 -18.61 5.80
CA GLU A 97 -6.63 -19.31 6.29
C GLU A 97 -5.36 -18.80 5.59
N ARG A 98 -5.41 -18.60 4.26
CA ARG A 98 -4.26 -18.10 3.49
C ARG A 98 -3.80 -16.72 3.97
N TRP A 99 -4.74 -15.83 4.27
CA TRP A 99 -4.45 -14.45 4.67
C TRP A 99 -4.62 -14.21 6.17
N LYS A 100 -4.65 -15.24 6.96
CA LYS A 100 -4.81 -15.16 8.42
C LYS A 100 -3.85 -14.18 9.09
N ARG A 101 -2.60 -14.09 8.61
CA ARG A 101 -1.61 -13.14 9.13
C ARG A 101 -1.93 -11.70 8.71
N ASN A 102 -2.40 -11.49 7.49
CA ASN A 102 -2.85 -10.18 7.03
C ASN A 102 -4.08 -9.73 7.83
N LEU A 103 -5.06 -10.62 8.01
CA LEU A 103 -6.25 -10.35 8.82
C LEU A 103 -5.88 -10.00 10.28
N GLY A 104 -4.88 -10.67 10.85
CA GLY A 104 -4.35 -10.33 12.17
C GLY A 104 -3.69 -8.94 12.21
N PHE A 105 -2.99 -8.55 11.15
CA PHE A 105 -2.45 -7.20 11.02
C PHE A 105 -3.56 -6.17 10.87
N PHE A 106 -4.55 -6.40 9.99
CA PHE A 106 -5.67 -5.49 9.79
C PHE A 106 -6.57 -5.36 11.01
N GLU A 107 -6.65 -6.40 11.85
CA GLU A 107 -7.40 -6.33 13.11
C GLU A 107 -6.89 -5.20 14.02
N THR A 108 -5.60 -4.88 13.99
CA THR A 108 -5.05 -3.76 14.78
C THR A 108 -5.65 -2.40 14.40
N TYR A 109 -6.13 -2.25 13.16
CA TYR A 109 -6.77 -1.05 12.62
C TYR A 109 -8.31 -1.16 12.53
N ALA A 110 -8.88 -2.28 12.94
CA ALA A 110 -10.33 -2.48 12.94
C ALA A 110 -11.00 -1.72 14.09
N SER A 111 -12.32 -1.49 13.98
CA SER A 111 -13.19 -0.90 14.97
C SER A 111 -14.57 -1.52 14.88
N LEU A 112 -15.54 -1.07 15.67
CA LEU A 112 -16.92 -1.51 15.57
C LEU A 112 -17.59 -1.14 14.25
N SER A 113 -17.07 -0.10 13.55
CA SER A 113 -17.59 0.37 12.26
C SER A 113 -16.77 -0.07 11.06
N ARG A 114 -15.61 -0.68 11.26
CA ARG A 114 -14.66 -1.03 10.20
C ARG A 114 -14.01 -2.39 10.50
N SER A 115 -14.31 -3.37 9.70
CA SER A 115 -13.81 -4.72 9.92
C SER A 115 -12.43 -4.96 9.28
N LYS A 116 -11.66 -5.91 9.81
CA LYS A 116 -10.42 -6.41 9.18
C LYS A 116 -10.69 -7.01 7.80
N TYR A 117 -11.88 -7.51 7.59
CA TYR A 117 -12.30 -8.12 6.33
C TYR A 117 -12.48 -7.07 5.24
N ASP A 118 -13.05 -5.89 5.54
CA ASP A 118 -13.20 -4.79 4.59
C ASP A 118 -11.86 -4.38 3.98
N MET A 119 -10.79 -4.37 4.80
CA MET A 119 -9.44 -4.03 4.35
C MET A 119 -8.87 -5.11 3.42
N GLN A 120 -9.04 -6.38 3.77
CA GLN A 120 -8.57 -7.50 2.96
C GLN A 120 -9.36 -7.62 1.64
N GLU A 121 -10.68 -7.40 1.68
CA GLU A 121 -11.54 -7.44 0.50
C GLU A 121 -11.20 -6.33 -0.50
N ARG A 122 -10.88 -5.12 -0.03
CA ARG A 122 -10.39 -4.02 -0.88
C ARG A 122 -9.12 -4.40 -1.64
N LEU A 123 -8.16 -5.07 -0.98
CA LEU A 123 -6.95 -5.57 -1.64
C LEU A 123 -7.26 -6.67 -2.65
N ARG A 124 -8.16 -7.59 -2.29
CA ARG A 124 -8.60 -8.69 -3.14
C ARG A 124 -9.26 -8.21 -4.43
N GLU A 125 -10.06 -7.16 -4.35
CA GLU A 125 -10.85 -6.62 -5.47
C GLU A 125 -10.06 -5.64 -6.32
N CYS A 126 -8.98 -5.06 -5.80
CA CYS A 126 -8.16 -4.10 -6.51
C CYS A 126 -7.47 -4.74 -7.72
N LYS A 127 -7.72 -4.22 -8.91
CA LYS A 127 -7.09 -4.65 -10.17
C LYS A 127 -5.81 -3.83 -10.39
N VAL A 128 -4.67 -4.49 -10.33
CA VAL A 128 -3.36 -3.83 -10.40
C VAL A 128 -2.69 -4.05 -11.76
N ALA A 129 -2.09 -3.00 -12.32
CA ALA A 129 -1.09 -3.13 -13.38
C ALA A 129 0.31 -2.91 -12.79
N LEU A 130 1.21 -3.83 -13.05
CA LEU A 130 2.63 -3.73 -12.70
C LEU A 130 3.44 -3.53 -13.99
N LEU A 131 3.99 -2.34 -14.14
CA LEU A 131 4.82 -1.97 -15.30
C LEU A 131 6.29 -2.22 -14.96
N GLY A 132 6.86 -3.23 -15.61
CA GLY A 132 8.21 -3.74 -15.36
C GLY A 132 8.25 -4.88 -14.34
N VAL A 133 8.91 -5.99 -14.70
CA VAL A 133 9.13 -7.16 -13.82
C VAL A 133 10.63 -7.40 -13.66
N GLY A 134 11.35 -6.30 -13.41
CA GLY A 134 12.77 -6.28 -13.09
C GLY A 134 13.06 -6.46 -11.60
N GLY A 135 14.09 -5.79 -11.06
CA GLY A 135 14.47 -5.87 -9.65
C GLY A 135 13.30 -5.65 -8.70
N VAL A 136 12.77 -4.43 -8.67
CA VAL A 136 11.65 -4.05 -7.81
C VAL A 136 10.37 -4.81 -8.16
N GLY A 137 10.06 -4.94 -9.47
CA GLY A 137 8.83 -5.59 -9.92
C GLY A 137 8.70 -7.05 -9.53
N THR A 138 9.82 -7.80 -9.46
CA THR A 138 9.78 -9.21 -9.04
C THR A 138 9.40 -9.35 -7.56
N HIS A 139 9.89 -8.48 -6.69
CA HIS A 139 9.53 -8.44 -5.27
C HIS A 139 8.08 -7.97 -5.09
N VAL A 140 7.70 -6.81 -5.71
CA VAL A 140 6.33 -6.29 -5.66
C VAL A 140 5.31 -7.33 -6.07
N SER A 141 5.59 -8.09 -7.15
CA SER A 141 4.64 -9.10 -7.63
C SER A 141 4.38 -10.23 -6.63
N PHE A 142 5.39 -10.70 -5.91
CA PHE A 142 5.22 -11.67 -4.83
C PHE A 142 4.44 -11.08 -3.65
N ASP A 143 4.77 -9.85 -3.24
CA ASP A 143 4.10 -9.19 -2.11
C ASP A 143 2.61 -8.98 -2.42
N LEU A 144 2.26 -8.53 -3.63
CA LEU A 144 0.87 -8.39 -4.06
C LEU A 144 0.09 -9.71 -4.00
N MET A 145 0.72 -10.82 -4.40
CA MET A 145 0.10 -12.15 -4.30
C MET A 145 -0.04 -12.59 -2.84
N GLY A 146 0.94 -12.30 -1.99
CA GLY A 146 0.89 -12.54 -0.54
C GLY A 146 -0.19 -11.72 0.17
N LEU A 147 -0.40 -10.48 -0.27
CA LEU A 147 -1.45 -9.57 0.21
C LEU A 147 -2.86 -9.96 -0.26
N GLY A 148 -2.96 -10.82 -1.29
CA GLY A 148 -4.26 -11.28 -1.77
C GLY A 148 -4.86 -10.47 -2.91
N VAL A 149 -4.08 -9.67 -3.62
CA VAL A 149 -4.49 -9.08 -4.90
C VAL A 149 -4.84 -10.20 -5.87
N ARG A 150 -6.06 -10.18 -6.42
CA ARG A 150 -6.55 -11.27 -7.28
C ARG A 150 -6.42 -10.99 -8.77
N ASP A 151 -6.32 -9.75 -9.18
CA ASP A 151 -6.20 -9.38 -10.60
C ASP A 151 -4.93 -8.56 -10.80
N LEU A 152 -3.90 -9.21 -11.37
CA LEU A 152 -2.60 -8.61 -11.64
C LEU A 152 -2.25 -8.72 -13.12
N ARG A 153 -2.04 -7.56 -13.76
CA ARG A 153 -1.50 -7.47 -15.11
C ARG A 153 -0.02 -7.11 -15.05
N LEU A 154 0.82 -7.96 -15.61
CA LEU A 154 2.26 -7.73 -15.76
C LEU A 154 2.57 -7.19 -17.15
N VAL A 155 3.38 -6.13 -17.22
CA VAL A 155 3.86 -5.56 -18.49
C VAL A 155 5.38 -5.67 -18.51
N GLU A 156 5.92 -6.47 -19.44
CA GLU A 156 7.37 -6.73 -19.52
C GLU A 156 7.73 -7.25 -20.92
N PHE A 157 8.89 -6.88 -21.42
CA PHE A 157 9.36 -7.31 -22.75
C PHE A 157 10.77 -7.94 -22.75
N ASP A 158 11.51 -7.79 -21.66
CA ASP A 158 12.90 -8.21 -21.56
C ASP A 158 13.06 -9.73 -21.41
N LYS A 159 14.31 -10.16 -21.62
CA LYS A 159 14.80 -11.51 -21.29
C LYS A 159 15.65 -11.48 -20.03
N VAL A 160 15.77 -12.66 -19.41
CA VAL A 160 16.61 -12.82 -18.23
C VAL A 160 18.09 -12.78 -18.63
N GLU A 161 18.87 -12.02 -17.90
CA GLU A 161 20.32 -11.90 -18.03
C GLU A 161 21.02 -12.30 -16.73
N LEU A 162 22.27 -12.75 -16.79
CA LEU A 162 23.03 -13.12 -15.60
C LEU A 162 23.13 -11.97 -14.59
N SER A 163 23.34 -10.74 -15.07
CA SER A 163 23.43 -9.52 -14.25
C SER A 163 22.15 -9.16 -13.49
N ASN A 164 21.03 -9.80 -13.84
CA ASN A 164 19.74 -9.57 -13.16
C ASN A 164 19.63 -10.33 -11.83
N LEU A 165 20.30 -11.46 -11.71
CA LEU A 165 20.10 -12.43 -10.64
C LEU A 165 20.54 -11.95 -9.25
N ASN A 166 21.31 -10.87 -9.17
CA ASN A 166 21.66 -10.26 -7.90
C ASN A 166 20.48 -9.59 -7.18
N ARG A 167 19.34 -9.34 -7.89
CA ARG A 167 18.18 -8.62 -7.35
C ARG A 167 16.81 -9.03 -7.90
N GLN A 168 16.73 -9.85 -8.94
CA GLN A 168 15.48 -10.29 -9.56
C GLN A 168 15.11 -11.71 -9.10
N ILE A 169 14.33 -11.80 -8.03
CA ILE A 169 14.09 -13.06 -7.28
C ILE A 169 13.18 -14.05 -8.01
N LEU A 170 12.46 -13.62 -9.04
CA LEU A 170 11.62 -14.51 -9.84
C LEU A 170 12.42 -15.40 -10.82
N TYR A 171 13.73 -15.16 -11.01
CA TYR A 171 14.51 -15.80 -12.04
C TYR A 171 15.71 -16.54 -11.45
N THR A 172 16.17 -17.56 -12.19
CA THR A 172 17.32 -18.41 -11.84
C THR A 172 18.31 -18.46 -13.02
N GLU A 173 19.50 -18.99 -12.79
CA GLU A 173 20.49 -19.16 -13.87
C GLU A 173 19.97 -20.01 -15.04
N GLY A 174 19.12 -21.02 -14.75
CA GLY A 174 18.49 -21.84 -15.78
C GLY A 174 17.48 -21.11 -16.68
N ASP A 175 17.14 -19.87 -16.31
CA ASP A 175 16.19 -19.03 -17.09
C ASP A 175 16.89 -18.04 -18.03
N ILE A 176 18.22 -17.96 -18.01
CA ILE A 176 18.97 -17.00 -18.83
C ILE A 176 18.57 -17.13 -20.30
N GLY A 177 18.23 -15.99 -20.93
CA GLY A 177 17.77 -15.90 -22.31
C GLY A 177 16.28 -16.13 -22.53
N GLN A 178 15.54 -16.64 -21.55
CA GLN A 178 14.09 -16.77 -21.60
C GLN A 178 13.38 -15.42 -21.32
N ARG A 179 12.12 -15.30 -21.74
CA ARG A 179 11.33 -14.10 -21.54
C ARG A 179 10.92 -13.96 -20.07
N LYS A 180 11.19 -12.82 -19.46
CA LYS A 180 10.84 -12.53 -18.06
C LYS A 180 9.34 -12.66 -17.82
N LEU A 181 8.53 -12.15 -18.75
CA LEU A 181 7.06 -12.18 -18.64
C LEU A 181 6.51 -13.59 -18.47
N ASP A 182 6.92 -14.51 -19.35
CA ASP A 182 6.39 -15.89 -19.36
C ASP A 182 6.75 -16.62 -18.07
N LEU A 183 7.98 -16.41 -17.60
CA LEU A 183 8.47 -16.96 -16.32
C LEU A 183 7.71 -16.39 -15.12
N ALA A 184 7.53 -15.07 -15.09
CA ALA A 184 6.84 -14.39 -14.02
C ALA A 184 5.37 -14.83 -13.92
N VAL A 185 4.63 -14.82 -15.04
CA VAL A 185 3.22 -15.28 -15.08
C VAL A 185 3.11 -16.71 -14.58
N ARG A 186 3.97 -17.62 -15.05
CA ARG A 186 3.96 -19.03 -14.63
C ARG A 186 4.20 -19.15 -13.12
N ARG A 187 5.28 -18.58 -12.60
CA ARG A 187 5.69 -18.71 -11.18
C ARG A 187 4.70 -18.08 -10.22
N LEU A 188 4.14 -16.94 -10.59
CA LEU A 188 3.11 -16.31 -9.77
C LEU A 188 1.79 -17.08 -9.78
N ARG A 189 1.42 -17.74 -10.88
CA ARG A 189 0.27 -18.65 -10.92
C ARG A 189 0.50 -19.89 -10.05
N ASP A 190 1.72 -20.44 -10.05
CA ASP A 190 2.07 -21.54 -9.15
C ASP A 190 1.99 -21.12 -7.68
N TYR A 191 2.44 -19.89 -7.36
CA TYR A 191 2.37 -19.34 -6.00
C TYR A 191 0.94 -18.95 -5.55
N ALA A 192 0.14 -18.38 -6.44
CA ALA A 192 -1.21 -17.89 -6.19
C ALA A 192 -2.21 -18.43 -7.25
N PRO A 193 -2.56 -19.73 -7.20
CA PRO A 193 -3.32 -20.39 -8.28
C PRO A 193 -4.75 -19.87 -8.47
N ARG A 194 -5.30 -19.15 -7.49
CA ARG A 194 -6.62 -18.52 -7.57
C ARG A 194 -6.59 -17.08 -8.09
N ALA A 195 -5.41 -16.50 -8.32
CA ALA A 195 -5.27 -15.16 -8.86
C ALA A 195 -5.39 -15.16 -10.40
N ASN A 196 -6.03 -14.14 -10.94
CA ASN A 196 -6.05 -13.83 -12.36
C ASN A 196 -4.78 -13.06 -12.73
N ILE A 197 -3.77 -13.76 -13.23
CA ILE A 197 -2.49 -13.16 -13.60
C ILE A 197 -2.39 -13.16 -15.12
N SER A 198 -2.37 -11.97 -15.71
CA SER A 198 -2.22 -11.76 -17.14
C SER A 198 -0.87 -11.11 -17.47
N GLY A 199 -0.38 -11.35 -18.67
CA GLY A 199 0.86 -10.77 -19.16
C GLY A 199 0.65 -10.00 -20.46
N MET A 200 1.29 -8.81 -20.58
CA MET A 200 1.41 -8.08 -21.83
C MET A 200 2.88 -7.98 -22.20
N ASP A 201 3.23 -8.60 -23.34
CA ASP A 201 4.55 -8.44 -23.95
C ASP A 201 4.59 -7.11 -24.69
N LEU A 202 4.94 -6.08 -23.96
CA LEU A 202 4.87 -4.71 -24.46
C LEU A 202 6.08 -3.90 -23.98
N ARG A 203 6.80 -3.34 -24.94
CA ARG A 203 7.79 -2.32 -24.68
C ARG A 203 7.10 -0.96 -24.65
N LEU A 204 7.16 -0.26 -23.53
CA LEU A 204 6.60 1.07 -23.41
C LEU A 204 7.43 2.06 -24.23
N THR A 205 6.83 2.67 -25.24
CA THR A 205 7.46 3.64 -26.14
C THR A 205 6.67 4.95 -26.25
N SER A 206 5.46 4.98 -25.68
CA SER A 206 4.55 6.13 -25.70
C SER A 206 3.58 6.10 -24.53
N ALA A 207 2.87 7.20 -24.30
CA ALA A 207 1.74 7.25 -23.34
C ALA A 207 0.57 6.34 -23.78
N ASP A 208 0.38 6.13 -25.08
CA ASP A 208 -0.70 5.26 -25.59
C ASP A 208 -0.42 3.78 -25.29
N ASP A 209 0.85 3.36 -25.31
CA ASP A 209 1.23 2.01 -24.82
C ASP A 209 0.87 1.85 -23.35
N VAL A 210 1.13 2.87 -22.53
CA VAL A 210 0.76 2.84 -21.11
C VAL A 210 -0.76 2.84 -20.94
N LEU A 211 -1.50 3.65 -21.71
CA LEU A 211 -2.98 3.64 -21.69
C LEU A 211 -3.54 2.24 -21.94
N ALA A 212 -3.01 1.54 -22.94
CA ALA A 212 -3.40 0.16 -23.22
C ALA A 212 -3.08 -0.79 -22.04
N ALA A 213 -1.93 -0.59 -21.40
CA ALA A 213 -1.48 -1.40 -20.28
C ALA A 213 -2.33 -1.18 -19.00
N VAL A 214 -2.82 0.03 -18.76
CA VAL A 214 -3.58 0.39 -17.56
C VAL A 214 -5.10 0.37 -17.75
N ALA A 215 -5.59 0.03 -18.93
CA ALA A 215 -7.02 -0.09 -19.20
C ALA A 215 -7.69 -1.07 -18.21
N ASP A 216 -8.81 -0.66 -17.61
CA ASP A 216 -9.57 -1.44 -16.61
C ASP A 216 -8.77 -1.79 -15.33
N ARG A 217 -7.79 -0.98 -14.97
CA ARG A 217 -7.04 -1.13 -13.72
C ARG A 217 -7.47 -0.07 -12.71
N ASP A 218 -7.43 -0.45 -11.43
CA ASP A 218 -7.76 0.44 -10.32
C ASP A 218 -6.53 1.12 -9.76
N PHE A 219 -5.35 0.51 -9.94
CA PHE A 219 -4.08 1.02 -9.46
C PHE A 219 -2.91 0.60 -10.36
N VAL A 220 -1.92 1.47 -10.49
CA VAL A 220 -0.71 1.20 -11.27
C VAL A 220 0.52 1.25 -10.37
N ILE A 221 1.38 0.24 -10.47
CA ILE A 221 2.71 0.25 -9.86
C ILE A 221 3.73 0.29 -10.99
N CYS A 222 4.47 1.39 -11.10
CA CYS A 222 5.50 1.55 -12.13
C CYS A 222 6.89 1.31 -11.54
N THR A 223 7.50 0.22 -11.95
CA THR A 223 8.89 -0.16 -11.64
C THR A 223 9.75 -0.24 -12.90
N ALA A 224 9.19 0.19 -14.06
CA ALA A 224 9.92 0.33 -15.30
C ALA A 224 10.83 1.56 -15.23
N ASP A 225 12.09 1.40 -15.61
CA ASP A 225 13.13 2.43 -15.57
C ASP A 225 13.64 2.86 -16.96
N ARG A 226 13.14 2.25 -18.01
CA ARG A 226 13.55 2.55 -19.41
C ARG A 226 12.36 2.80 -20.33
N PRO A 227 12.50 3.75 -21.26
CA PRO A 227 13.60 4.71 -21.40
C PRO A 227 13.57 5.77 -20.27
N LYS A 228 14.70 5.97 -19.60
CA LYS A 228 14.84 6.71 -18.35
C LYS A 228 14.25 8.13 -18.40
N ALA A 229 14.38 8.81 -19.52
CA ALA A 229 13.91 10.19 -19.67
C ALA A 229 12.41 10.33 -19.92
N HIS A 230 11.70 9.25 -20.29
CA HIS A 230 10.34 9.37 -20.82
C HIS A 230 9.31 8.48 -20.13
N VAL A 231 9.70 7.33 -19.59
CA VAL A 231 8.73 6.34 -19.05
C VAL A 231 7.85 6.95 -17.94
N VAL A 232 8.43 7.78 -17.08
CA VAL A 232 7.70 8.43 -15.97
C VAL A 232 6.68 9.44 -16.51
N GLN A 233 7.04 10.22 -17.56
CA GLN A 233 6.12 11.15 -18.20
C GLN A 233 4.98 10.43 -18.92
N TRP A 234 5.25 9.33 -19.62
CA TRP A 234 4.22 8.54 -20.28
C TRP A 234 3.25 7.90 -19.26
N VAL A 235 3.79 7.38 -18.16
CA VAL A 235 2.95 6.83 -17.06
C VAL A 235 2.11 7.95 -16.44
N ASN A 236 2.68 9.12 -16.17
CA ASN A 236 1.96 10.27 -15.66
C ASN A 236 0.82 10.70 -16.60
N ASP A 237 1.12 10.90 -17.89
CA ASP A 237 0.11 11.31 -18.88
C ASP A 237 -1.02 10.28 -18.98
N ALA A 238 -0.68 9.01 -19.14
CA ALA A 238 -1.67 7.94 -19.27
C ALA A 238 -2.54 7.79 -18.02
N CYS A 239 -1.92 7.77 -16.82
CA CYS A 239 -2.64 7.59 -15.56
C CYS A 239 -3.51 8.81 -15.22
N VAL A 240 -3.05 10.03 -15.52
CA VAL A 240 -3.87 11.24 -15.35
C VAL A 240 -5.06 11.22 -16.29
N ARG A 241 -4.87 10.90 -17.57
CA ARG A 241 -5.97 10.80 -18.58
C ARG A 241 -7.00 9.71 -18.24
N SER A 242 -6.54 8.57 -17.73
CA SER A 242 -7.43 7.46 -17.31
C SER A 242 -7.95 7.59 -15.89
N GLN A 243 -7.50 8.61 -15.15
CA GLN A 243 -7.83 8.83 -13.75
C GLN A 243 -7.52 7.62 -12.85
N VAL A 244 -6.41 6.92 -13.11
CA VAL A 244 -5.93 5.80 -12.33
C VAL A 244 -4.77 6.25 -11.44
N PRO A 245 -4.82 6.05 -10.12
CA PRO A 245 -3.71 6.34 -9.22
C PRO A 245 -2.51 5.46 -9.55
N PHE A 246 -1.32 6.03 -9.37
CA PHE A 246 -0.10 5.27 -9.57
C PHE A 246 0.98 5.59 -8.54
N ILE A 247 1.75 4.58 -8.19
CA ILE A 247 2.99 4.72 -7.43
C ILE A 247 4.18 4.37 -8.32
N SER A 248 5.22 5.16 -8.24
CA SER A 248 6.47 4.90 -8.94
C SER A 248 7.65 5.10 -8.00
N GLY A 249 8.76 4.43 -8.31
CA GLY A 249 9.98 4.56 -7.54
C GLY A 249 11.15 3.86 -8.19
N GLY A 250 12.34 4.15 -7.67
CA GLY A 250 13.58 3.58 -8.20
C GLY A 250 14.70 3.56 -7.16
N VAL A 251 15.67 2.68 -7.38
CA VAL A 251 16.93 2.66 -6.64
C VAL A 251 17.94 3.54 -7.39
N GLN A 252 18.52 4.49 -6.69
CA GLN A 252 19.55 5.40 -7.20
C GLN A 252 20.79 5.18 -6.34
N THR A 253 21.84 4.63 -6.89
CA THR A 253 23.15 4.35 -6.26
C THR A 253 23.13 4.10 -4.73
N GLN A 254 22.85 5.12 -3.91
CA GLN A 254 22.86 5.06 -2.44
C GLN A 254 21.51 5.35 -1.79
N ARG A 255 20.46 5.55 -2.57
CA ARG A 255 19.12 5.79 -2.05
C ARG A 255 18.05 5.09 -2.88
N SER A 256 16.94 4.81 -2.26
CA SER A 256 15.68 4.47 -2.92
C SER A 256 14.69 5.63 -2.79
N VAL A 257 13.88 5.83 -3.80
CA VAL A 257 12.86 6.89 -3.83
C VAL A 257 11.54 6.33 -4.30
N ALA A 258 10.43 6.82 -3.74
CA ALA A 258 9.08 6.50 -4.19
C ALA A 258 8.15 7.71 -4.03
N TYR A 259 7.12 7.78 -4.88
CA TYR A 259 6.05 8.78 -4.82
C TYR A 259 4.74 8.19 -5.33
N LEU A 260 3.63 8.68 -4.77
CA LEU A 260 2.26 8.29 -5.12
C LEU A 260 1.51 9.49 -5.70
N ILE A 261 0.97 9.33 -6.90
CA ILE A 261 0.15 10.32 -7.58
C ILE A 261 -1.30 9.81 -7.65
N VAL A 262 -2.22 10.65 -7.21
CA VAL A 262 -3.67 10.42 -7.33
C VAL A 262 -4.25 11.54 -8.20
N PRO A 263 -4.67 11.22 -9.44
CA PRO A 263 -5.20 12.22 -10.37
C PRO A 263 -6.37 13.00 -9.78
N GLY A 264 -6.33 14.31 -9.90
CA GLY A 264 -7.33 15.23 -9.33
C GLY A 264 -7.06 15.61 -7.86
N VAL A 265 -6.35 14.77 -7.10
CA VAL A 265 -6.06 15.01 -5.67
C VAL A 265 -4.67 15.64 -5.48
N THR A 266 -3.64 15.03 -6.05
CA THR A 266 -2.26 15.51 -5.92
C THR A 266 -1.80 16.28 -7.15
N GLY A 267 -0.70 17.02 -7.04
CA GLY A 267 0.08 17.44 -8.19
C GLY A 267 0.61 16.23 -8.95
N CYS A 268 0.63 16.30 -10.27
CA CYS A 268 1.20 15.26 -11.12
C CYS A 268 2.73 15.44 -11.30
N VAL A 269 3.37 14.53 -12.03
CA VAL A 269 4.83 14.62 -12.27
C VAL A 269 5.23 15.91 -13.02
N GLU A 270 4.37 16.42 -13.91
CA GLU A 270 4.59 17.70 -14.57
C GLU A 270 4.53 18.88 -13.58
N CYS A 271 3.58 18.84 -12.59
CA CYS A 271 3.55 19.83 -11.52
C CYS A 271 4.83 19.80 -10.70
N TRP A 272 5.32 18.61 -10.33
CA TRP A 272 6.59 18.42 -9.66
C TRP A 272 7.78 19.01 -10.45
N GLY A 273 7.87 18.67 -11.72
CA GLY A 273 8.90 19.22 -12.61
C GLY A 273 8.91 20.75 -12.64
N ARG A 274 7.73 21.38 -12.67
CA ARG A 274 7.58 22.84 -12.69
C ARG A 274 7.85 23.51 -11.33
N CYS A 275 7.50 22.87 -10.22
CA CYS A 275 7.84 23.40 -8.88
C CYS A 275 9.36 23.50 -8.67
N ASN A 276 10.10 22.54 -9.21
CA ASN A 276 11.55 22.53 -9.10
C ASN A 276 12.28 23.41 -10.16
N ALA A 277 11.52 24.09 -11.01
CA ALA A 277 12.04 24.87 -12.14
C ALA A 277 11.61 26.34 -12.05
N ASP A 278 11.42 26.88 -10.87
CA ASP A 278 10.95 28.27 -10.67
C ASP A 278 11.98 29.34 -11.08
N ASP A 279 13.21 28.96 -11.49
CA ASP A 279 14.18 29.85 -12.10
C ASP A 279 14.54 29.40 -13.51
N GLU A 280 14.74 30.39 -14.43
CA GLU A 280 15.07 30.16 -15.83
C GLU A 280 16.41 29.41 -16.02
N GLU A 281 17.36 29.58 -15.09
CA GLU A 281 18.67 28.96 -15.14
C GLU A 281 18.59 27.46 -14.84
N SER A 282 17.80 27.08 -13.83
CA SER A 282 17.52 25.69 -13.49
C SER A 282 16.76 24.98 -14.61
N GLN A 283 15.82 25.64 -15.29
CA GLN A 283 15.11 25.11 -16.44
C GLN A 283 16.07 24.87 -17.63
N ALA A 284 16.91 25.83 -17.92
CA ALA A 284 17.89 25.72 -19.02
C ALA A 284 18.91 24.59 -18.76
N LEU A 285 19.37 24.46 -17.51
CA LEU A 285 20.29 23.39 -17.10
C LEU A 285 19.63 22.02 -17.20
N ARG A 286 18.39 21.87 -16.72
CA ARG A 286 17.62 20.61 -16.84
C ARG A 286 17.44 20.21 -18.29
N LYS A 287 17.03 21.13 -19.16
CA LYS A 287 16.88 20.87 -20.58
C LYS A 287 18.18 20.38 -21.20
N GLN A 288 19.31 21.02 -20.88
CA GLN A 288 20.62 20.58 -21.36
C GLN A 288 21.01 19.18 -20.84
N ILE A 289 20.67 18.88 -19.60
CA ILE A 289 20.91 17.55 -19.00
C ILE A 289 20.03 16.50 -19.71
N GLU A 290 18.76 16.81 -19.95
CA GLU A 290 17.81 15.91 -20.64
C GLU A 290 18.24 15.65 -22.09
N GLU A 291 18.67 16.71 -22.83
CA GLU A 291 19.19 16.59 -24.17
C GLU A 291 20.47 15.72 -24.23
N ARG A 292 21.41 15.90 -23.30
CA ARG A 292 22.57 15.02 -23.16
C ARG A 292 22.22 13.59 -22.81
N HIS A 293 21.30 13.38 -21.86
CA HIS A 293 20.84 12.03 -21.53
C HIS A 293 20.11 11.35 -22.70
N ALA A 294 19.40 12.10 -23.53
CA ALA A 294 18.77 11.57 -24.74
C ALA A 294 19.82 11.17 -25.80
N GLU A 295 20.89 11.93 -25.94
CA GLU A 295 22.01 11.62 -26.84
C GLU A 295 22.83 10.41 -26.34
N GLU A 296 22.98 10.25 -25.03
CA GLU A 296 23.67 9.13 -24.38
C GLU A 296 22.76 7.91 -24.15
N ALA A 297 21.51 7.92 -24.60
CA ALA A 297 20.48 6.89 -24.40
C ALA A 297 20.80 5.53 -25.06
N GLY A 298 21.97 5.05 -24.91
CA GLY A 298 22.49 3.73 -25.31
C GLY A 298 23.78 3.33 -24.60
N ILE A 299 24.42 4.21 -23.84
CA ILE A 299 25.77 3.99 -23.31
C ILE A 299 25.92 4.39 -21.83
N GLY A 300 24.82 4.57 -21.08
CA GLY A 300 24.93 4.80 -19.63
C GLY A 300 25.34 3.51 -18.90
N PRO A 301 26.23 3.58 -17.89
CA PRO A 301 26.51 2.41 -17.07
C PRO A 301 25.21 1.90 -16.43
N ASP A 302 25.06 0.58 -16.33
CA ASP A 302 23.96 -0.02 -15.58
C ASP A 302 23.90 0.62 -14.20
N MET A 303 22.71 1.04 -13.77
CA MET A 303 22.53 1.64 -12.46
C MET A 303 22.97 0.66 -11.39
N ALA A 304 23.90 1.09 -10.54
CA ALA A 304 24.33 0.30 -9.40
C ALA A 304 23.12 0.01 -8.50
N ALA A 305 22.81 -1.26 -8.32
CA ALA A 305 21.72 -1.71 -7.47
C ALA A 305 22.03 -3.08 -6.89
N PHE A 306 21.64 -3.32 -5.63
CA PHE A 306 21.74 -4.62 -5.00
C PHE A 306 20.43 -4.99 -4.30
N GLY A 307 20.21 -6.30 -4.09
CA GLY A 307 18.93 -6.86 -3.68
C GLY A 307 18.34 -6.23 -2.43
N ALA A 308 19.14 -5.95 -1.39
CA ALA A 308 18.63 -5.38 -0.14
C ALA A 308 18.01 -3.98 -0.33
N MET A 309 18.64 -3.09 -1.12
CA MET A 309 18.05 -1.76 -1.41
C MET A 309 16.80 -1.86 -2.28
N VAL A 310 16.75 -2.83 -3.18
CA VAL A 310 15.53 -3.14 -3.94
C VAL A 310 14.41 -3.59 -3.00
N SER A 311 14.71 -4.42 -2.00
CA SER A 311 13.71 -4.86 -1.01
C SER A 311 13.19 -3.70 -0.15
N VAL A 312 14.05 -2.75 0.25
CA VAL A 312 13.63 -1.54 0.99
C VAL A 312 12.65 -0.71 0.16
N LEU A 313 12.97 -0.46 -1.12
CA LEU A 313 12.06 0.25 -2.01
C LEU A 313 10.74 -0.50 -2.21
N THR A 314 10.81 -1.82 -2.40
CA THR A 314 9.60 -2.65 -2.53
C THR A 314 8.72 -2.54 -1.29
N ALA A 315 9.30 -2.65 -0.10
CA ALA A 315 8.56 -2.52 1.15
C ALA A 315 7.86 -1.16 1.26
N LEU A 316 8.52 -0.07 0.86
CA LEU A 316 7.91 1.26 0.82
C LEU A 316 6.74 1.31 -0.18
N ILE A 317 6.95 0.89 -1.44
CA ILE A 317 5.91 0.90 -2.49
C ILE A 317 4.68 0.07 -2.05
N VAL A 318 4.91 -1.14 -1.57
CA VAL A 318 3.81 -2.05 -1.19
C VAL A 318 3.08 -1.55 0.06
N THR A 319 3.78 -0.97 1.03
CA THR A 319 3.14 -0.37 2.21
C THR A 319 2.28 0.83 1.84
N GLU A 320 2.74 1.69 0.95
CA GLU A 320 1.96 2.84 0.45
C GLU A 320 0.75 2.39 -0.37
N PHE A 321 0.89 1.36 -1.19
CA PHE A 321 -0.23 0.71 -1.89
C PHE A 321 -1.28 0.19 -0.89
N VAL A 322 -0.86 -0.54 0.16
CA VAL A 322 -1.75 -1.05 1.21
C VAL A 322 -2.47 0.11 1.91
N ARG A 323 -1.76 1.16 2.32
CA ARG A 323 -2.36 2.34 2.97
C ARG A 323 -3.42 2.97 2.08
N TYR A 324 -3.10 3.18 0.80
CA TYR A 324 -4.01 3.79 -0.16
C TYR A 324 -5.27 2.96 -0.38
N VAL A 325 -5.12 1.68 -0.71
CA VAL A 325 -6.24 0.80 -1.05
C VAL A 325 -7.11 0.49 0.16
N THR A 326 -6.50 0.19 1.29
CA THR A 326 -7.23 -0.18 2.52
C THR A 326 -7.73 1.03 3.30
N ARG A 327 -7.16 2.21 3.07
CA ARG A 327 -7.44 3.45 3.82
C ARG A 327 -7.17 3.32 5.33
N ILE A 328 -6.24 2.46 5.74
CA ILE A 328 -5.88 2.30 7.16
C ILE A 328 -5.19 3.54 7.73
N SER A 329 -4.44 4.23 6.91
CA SER A 329 -3.80 5.52 7.20
C SER A 329 -3.53 6.26 5.90
N GLU A 330 -3.29 7.55 5.97
CA GLU A 330 -2.86 8.33 4.82
C GLU A 330 -1.47 7.87 4.34
N PRO A 331 -1.28 7.64 3.02
CA PRO A 331 0.03 7.33 2.48
C PRO A 331 1.02 8.49 2.69
N ILE A 332 2.24 8.19 3.13
CA ILE A 332 3.27 9.23 3.32
C ILE A 332 3.85 9.75 2.00
N ALA A 333 3.77 8.95 0.94
CA ALA A 333 4.26 9.29 -0.40
C ALA A 333 3.22 10.04 -1.26
N LEU A 334 2.06 10.38 -0.70
CA LEU A 334 0.96 11.02 -1.44
C LEU A 334 1.33 12.47 -1.83
N GLY A 335 1.61 12.70 -3.12
CA GLY A 335 2.07 14.00 -3.64
C GLY A 335 3.47 14.41 -3.12
N ARG A 336 4.28 13.45 -2.70
CA ARG A 336 5.59 13.66 -2.07
C ARG A 336 6.60 12.64 -2.57
N LEU A 337 7.86 13.05 -2.65
CA LEU A 337 8.99 12.13 -2.85
C LEU A 337 9.49 11.67 -1.48
N ILE A 338 9.35 10.40 -1.20
CA ILE A 338 9.96 9.77 -0.03
C ILE A 338 11.26 9.11 -0.44
N GLU A 339 12.33 9.38 0.29
CA GLU A 339 13.62 8.75 0.11
C GLU A 339 14.07 7.95 1.33
N THR A 340 14.86 6.91 1.08
CA THR A 340 15.56 6.14 2.11
C THR A 340 17.02 6.00 1.69
N HIS A 341 17.94 6.57 2.46
CA HIS A 341 19.37 6.48 2.20
C HIS A 341 19.98 5.22 2.82
N PHE A 342 20.91 4.59 2.10
CA PHE A 342 21.63 3.41 2.60
C PHE A 342 22.39 3.68 3.91
N ASN A 343 22.91 4.89 4.11
CA ASN A 343 23.77 5.20 5.24
C ASN A 343 23.05 5.17 6.60
N ASP A 344 21.77 5.50 6.65
CA ASP A 344 21.02 5.61 7.89
C ASP A 344 19.70 4.84 7.89
N MET A 345 19.24 4.40 6.72
CA MET A 345 18.00 3.61 6.54
C MET A 345 16.73 4.32 7.05
N ILE A 346 16.74 5.65 7.10
CA ILE A 346 15.60 6.44 7.54
C ILE A 346 14.78 6.85 6.31
N ALA A 347 13.48 6.52 6.31
CA ALA A 347 12.55 7.05 5.32
C ALA A 347 12.19 8.50 5.69
N ARG A 348 12.38 9.43 4.74
CA ARG A 348 12.12 10.86 4.94
C ARG A 348 11.50 11.49 3.70
N GLU A 349 10.76 12.56 3.91
CA GLU A 349 10.30 13.41 2.84
C GLU A 349 11.49 14.18 2.27
N ALA A 350 11.72 14.02 0.97
CA ALA A 350 12.78 14.73 0.24
C ALA A 350 12.24 15.95 -0.50
N GLU A 351 11.08 15.79 -1.13
CA GLU A 351 10.42 16.84 -1.91
C GLU A 351 8.90 16.73 -1.76
N THR A 352 8.22 17.87 -1.83
CA THR A 352 6.76 17.95 -1.87
C THR A 352 6.33 18.94 -2.96
N TRP A 353 5.16 18.71 -3.55
CA TRP A 353 4.63 19.59 -4.59
C TRP A 353 3.11 19.57 -4.60
N ASP A 354 2.54 20.72 -4.90
CA ASP A 354 1.11 20.89 -5.03
C ASP A 354 0.64 20.78 -6.49
N ARG A 355 -0.64 20.56 -6.67
CA ARG A 355 -1.29 20.61 -7.96
C ARG A 355 -1.33 22.06 -8.46
N ARG A 356 -0.83 22.28 -9.67
CA ARG A 356 -0.80 23.60 -10.31
C ARG A 356 -2.05 23.83 -11.17
N PRO A 357 -2.70 24.99 -11.05
CA PRO A 357 -3.89 25.32 -11.86
C PRO A 357 -3.58 25.52 -13.34
N ASP A 358 -2.32 25.82 -13.69
CA ASP A 358 -1.81 26.03 -15.04
C ASP A 358 -1.10 24.79 -15.63
N CYS A 359 -1.24 23.62 -14.99
CA CYS A 359 -0.58 22.41 -15.46
C CYS A 359 -1.24 21.86 -16.74
N PRO A 360 -0.50 21.67 -17.86
CA PRO A 360 -1.07 21.21 -19.11
C PRO A 360 -1.56 19.75 -19.07
N ILE A 361 -1.18 18.99 -18.02
CA ILE A 361 -1.52 17.56 -17.89
C ILE A 361 -2.71 17.34 -16.95
N CYS A 362 -2.78 18.06 -15.81
CA CYS A 362 -3.76 17.74 -14.79
C CYS A 362 -4.70 18.88 -14.37
N SER A 363 -4.58 20.11 -14.96
CA SER A 363 -5.43 21.26 -14.60
C SER A 363 -6.92 20.96 -14.71
N ASP A 364 -7.33 20.22 -15.73
CA ASP A 364 -8.74 19.97 -16.06
C ASP A 364 -9.30 18.66 -15.45
N VAL A 365 -8.48 17.96 -14.65
CA VAL A 365 -8.90 16.69 -14.06
C VAL A 365 -9.67 16.94 -12.77
N GLU A 366 -10.93 16.55 -12.76
CA GLU A 366 -11.77 16.58 -11.56
C GLU A 366 -11.49 15.37 -10.65
N VAL A 367 -11.66 15.57 -9.34
CA VAL A 367 -11.60 14.48 -8.37
C VAL A 367 -12.72 13.50 -8.65
N LYS A 368 -12.42 12.25 -9.02
CA LYS A 368 -13.44 11.19 -8.96
C LYS A 368 -13.94 11.13 -7.52
N GLY A 369 -15.23 11.34 -7.31
CA GLY A 369 -15.83 11.28 -5.98
C GLY A 369 -15.35 10.03 -5.24
N ALA A 370 -14.85 10.23 -4.02
CA ALA A 370 -14.49 9.14 -3.14
C ALA A 370 -15.78 8.38 -2.77
N GLY A 371 -16.08 7.30 -3.50
CA GLY A 371 -17.14 6.35 -3.17
C GLY A 371 -16.72 5.48 -1.97
#